data_37aa242f4a6cac3f1abfe211a8f0717b
#
_entry.id   37aa242f4a6cac3f1abfe211a8f0717b
#
_cell.length_a   1.000
_cell.length_b   1.000
_cell.length_c   1.000
_cell.angle_alpha   90.00
_cell.angle_beta   90.00
_cell.angle_gamma   90.00
#
_symmetry.space_group_name_H-M   'P 1'
#
loop_
_entity.id
_entity.type
_entity.pdbx_description
1 polymer ?
#
loop_
_entity_poly.entity_id
_entity_poly.type
_entity_poly.pdbx_seq_one_letter_code
_entity_poly.pdbx_strand_id
1 'polypeptide(L)'
;VEEQHSYIETAKDKGYKVLLLDSPIIAHLIQKLEGDKEKIAFSRVDGDAVENLIKKEEATVSKLSDDEKDALKPLIEAVVPGDKYTIQMEAMDSGNLPFVITQPEFMRRMKEMQQTGGGMMGSFPEMFTLIVNTNHELVGQILNTKTTKKRERLIQQSLDLARLSQNLLKGEALTTFIKRSVELIK
;
A
#
# COMPACT_ATOMS: atom_id res chain seq x y z
N VAL A 1 -8.85 -11.54 -6.32
CA VAL A 1 -7.62 -12.21 -6.76
C VAL A 1 -6.87 -11.33 -7.75
N GLU A 2 -7.52 -10.84 -8.82
CA GLU A 2 -6.86 -10.00 -9.85
C GLU A 2 -6.29 -8.71 -9.27
N GLU A 3 -7.05 -8.00 -8.44
CA GLU A 3 -6.63 -6.76 -7.77
C GLU A 3 -5.49 -6.96 -6.75
N GLN A 4 -5.30 -8.19 -6.28
CA GLN A 4 -4.27 -8.54 -5.28
C GLN A 4 -3.06 -9.25 -5.90
N HIS A 5 -2.99 -9.34 -7.23
CA HIS A 5 -2.00 -10.17 -7.93
C HIS A 5 -0.56 -9.82 -7.51
N SER A 6 -0.19 -8.54 -7.49
CA SER A 6 1.16 -8.10 -7.13
C SER A 6 1.55 -8.48 -5.69
N TYR A 7 0.61 -8.38 -4.74
CA TYR A 7 0.85 -8.80 -3.35
C TYR A 7 1.00 -10.30 -3.23
N ILE A 8 0.19 -11.07 -3.99
CA ILE A 8 0.25 -12.53 -4.02
C ILE A 8 1.60 -12.99 -4.59
N GLU A 9 2.07 -12.37 -5.67
CA GLU A 9 3.40 -12.66 -6.25
C GLU A 9 4.50 -12.35 -5.24
N THR A 10 4.53 -11.15 -4.67
CA THR A 10 5.53 -10.75 -3.69
C THR A 10 5.55 -11.71 -2.48
N ALA A 11 4.38 -12.15 -2.00
CA ALA A 11 4.30 -13.10 -0.91
C ALA A 11 4.85 -14.49 -1.29
N LYS A 12 4.55 -14.96 -2.51
CA LYS A 12 5.06 -16.24 -3.04
C LYS A 12 6.58 -16.20 -3.26
N ASP A 13 7.12 -15.10 -3.79
CA ASP A 13 8.56 -14.92 -4.00
C ASP A 13 9.34 -14.96 -2.69
N LYS A 14 8.69 -14.54 -1.59
CA LYS A 14 9.21 -14.67 -0.23
C LYS A 14 9.02 -16.07 0.38
N GLY A 15 8.47 -17.01 -0.37
CA GLY A 15 8.24 -18.39 0.05
C GLY A 15 6.99 -18.57 0.93
N TYR A 16 6.09 -17.59 0.99
CA TYR A 16 4.87 -17.71 1.79
C TYR A 16 3.79 -18.51 1.05
N LYS A 17 3.00 -19.27 1.83
CA LYS A 17 1.82 -19.96 1.31
C LYS A 17 0.62 -19.01 1.39
N VAL A 18 0.01 -18.72 0.23
CA VAL A 18 -1.16 -17.87 0.14
C VAL A 18 -2.40 -18.74 -0.03
N LEU A 19 -3.38 -18.55 0.85
CA LEU A 19 -4.69 -19.20 0.76
C LEU A 19 -5.64 -18.28 -0.02
N LEU A 20 -6.33 -18.84 -1.01
CA LEU A 20 -7.37 -18.14 -1.75
C LEU A 20 -8.72 -18.54 -1.13
N LEU A 21 -9.40 -17.58 -0.51
CA LEU A 21 -10.64 -17.77 0.21
C LEU A 21 -11.68 -16.80 -0.39
N ASP A 22 -12.70 -17.33 -1.03
CA ASP A 22 -13.67 -16.58 -1.85
C ASP A 22 -15.13 -16.66 -1.39
N SER A 23 -15.38 -17.32 -0.25
CA SER A 23 -16.73 -17.50 0.29
C SER A 23 -17.07 -16.53 1.42
N PRO A 24 -18.31 -15.99 1.50
CA PRO A 24 -18.74 -15.10 2.58
C PRO A 24 -18.61 -15.71 3.99
N ILE A 25 -18.66 -17.04 4.12
CA ILE A 25 -18.55 -17.75 5.40
C ILE A 25 -17.12 -17.75 5.97
N ILE A 26 -16.15 -17.40 5.14
CA ILE A 26 -14.72 -17.45 5.50
C ILE A 26 -14.40 -16.52 6.67
N ALA A 27 -15.03 -15.35 6.75
CA ALA A 27 -14.82 -14.42 7.86
C ALA A 27 -15.12 -15.06 9.23
N HIS A 28 -16.22 -15.82 9.31
CA HIS A 28 -16.59 -16.56 10.52
C HIS A 28 -15.65 -17.74 10.80
N LEU A 29 -15.22 -18.44 9.75
CA LEU A 29 -14.27 -19.54 9.88
C LEU A 29 -12.91 -19.03 10.41
N ILE A 30 -12.39 -17.95 9.85
CA ILE A 30 -11.13 -17.33 10.30
C ILE A 30 -11.24 -16.92 11.76
N GLN A 31 -12.30 -16.20 12.14
CA GLN A 31 -12.53 -15.78 13.53
C GLN A 31 -12.57 -16.96 14.49
N LYS A 32 -13.22 -18.06 14.10
CA LYS A 32 -13.26 -19.28 14.90
C LYS A 32 -11.89 -19.94 15.03
N LEU A 33 -11.14 -20.05 13.92
CA LEU A 33 -9.81 -20.66 13.92
C LEU A 33 -8.79 -19.85 14.73
N GLU A 34 -8.87 -18.52 14.69
CA GLU A 34 -8.03 -17.63 15.50
C GLU A 34 -8.40 -17.72 16.99
N GLY A 35 -9.71 -17.88 17.31
CA GLY A 35 -10.18 -18.04 18.68
C GLY A 35 -9.86 -19.40 19.30
N ASP A 36 -9.95 -20.49 18.50
CA ASP A 36 -9.73 -21.85 18.97
C ASP A 36 -8.24 -22.23 19.10
N LYS A 37 -7.35 -21.49 18.43
CA LYS A 37 -5.90 -21.79 18.36
C LYS A 37 -5.07 -20.54 18.59
N GLU A 38 -4.62 -20.33 19.81
CA GLU A 38 -3.86 -19.15 20.28
C GLU A 38 -2.60 -18.78 19.46
N LYS A 39 -2.20 -19.61 18.48
CA LYS A 39 -0.98 -19.42 17.68
C LYS A 39 -1.21 -19.24 16.19
N ILE A 40 -2.47 -19.13 15.75
CA ILE A 40 -2.81 -18.93 14.35
C ILE A 40 -3.38 -17.52 14.18
N ALA A 41 -2.81 -16.76 13.29
CA ALA A 41 -3.33 -15.47 12.84
C ALA A 41 -3.41 -15.47 11.31
N PHE A 42 -4.49 -14.94 10.77
CA PHE A 42 -4.68 -14.77 9.34
C PHE A 42 -4.53 -13.29 8.99
N SER A 43 -3.68 -12.98 8.04
CA SER A 43 -3.52 -11.65 7.48
C SER A 43 -3.82 -11.65 6.00
N ARG A 44 -4.47 -10.60 5.50
CA ARG A 44 -4.62 -10.41 4.06
C ARG A 44 -3.28 -9.98 3.46
N VAL A 45 -3.02 -10.42 2.24
CA VAL A 45 -1.78 -10.08 1.52
C VAL A 45 -1.67 -8.59 1.20
N ASP A 46 -2.78 -7.86 1.19
CA ASP A 46 -2.90 -6.41 0.95
C ASP A 46 -3.19 -5.59 2.23
N GLY A 47 -3.12 -6.23 3.40
CA GLY A 47 -3.40 -5.56 4.69
C GLY A 47 -2.24 -4.68 5.18
N ASP A 48 -1.02 -5.01 4.77
CA ASP A 48 0.21 -4.26 5.08
C ASP A 48 1.27 -4.58 4.02
N ALA A 49 2.45 -3.96 4.10
CA ALA A 49 3.60 -4.42 3.34
C ALA A 49 3.87 -5.90 3.63
N VAL A 50 4.23 -6.65 2.59
CA VAL A 50 4.47 -8.10 2.73
C VAL A 50 5.57 -8.38 3.76
N GLU A 51 6.51 -7.44 3.91
CA GLU A 51 7.57 -7.46 4.92
C GLU A 51 7.04 -7.50 6.35
N ASN A 52 5.91 -6.85 6.62
CA ASN A 52 5.31 -6.70 7.95
C ASN A 52 4.28 -7.79 8.27
N LEU A 53 3.73 -8.46 7.24
CA LEU A 53 2.70 -9.50 7.44
C LEU A 53 3.21 -10.69 8.25
N ILE A 54 4.49 -11.04 8.08
CA ILE A 54 5.14 -12.11 8.83
C ILE A 54 6.44 -11.56 9.40
N LYS A 55 6.53 -11.51 10.71
CA LYS A 55 7.74 -11.08 11.41
C LYS A 55 8.89 -12.03 11.05
N LYS A 56 9.94 -11.51 10.41
CA LYS A 56 11.20 -12.18 10.18
C LYS A 56 12.20 -11.74 11.24
N GLU A 57 13.13 -12.62 11.59
CA GLU A 57 14.25 -12.32 12.49
C GLU A 57 15.22 -11.30 11.87
N GLU A 58 15.29 -11.23 10.52
CA GLU A 58 16.12 -10.28 9.81
C GLU A 58 15.26 -9.14 9.23
N ALA A 59 15.39 -7.96 9.80
CA ALA A 59 14.78 -6.76 9.26
C ALA A 59 15.58 -6.24 8.05
N THR A 60 14.90 -5.91 6.98
CA THR A 60 15.53 -5.23 5.83
C THR A 60 16.05 -3.86 6.27
N VAL A 61 17.33 -3.59 6.04
CA VAL A 61 17.95 -2.32 6.43
C VAL A 61 17.58 -1.24 5.40
N SER A 62 17.20 -0.07 5.88
CA SER A 62 16.92 1.10 5.04
C SER A 62 18.20 1.66 4.44
N LYS A 63 18.17 1.97 3.13
CA LYS A 63 19.24 2.71 2.45
C LYS A 63 19.25 4.20 2.80
N LEU A 64 18.11 4.74 3.23
CA LEU A 64 17.99 6.12 3.69
C LEU A 64 18.26 6.20 5.19
N SER A 65 19.03 7.18 5.60
CA SER A 65 19.19 7.57 7.01
C SER A 65 17.89 8.13 7.57
N ASP A 66 17.80 8.28 8.88
CA ASP A 66 16.61 8.85 9.51
C ASP A 66 16.45 10.33 9.16
N ASP A 67 17.53 11.10 9.07
CA ASP A 67 17.51 12.48 8.59
C ASP A 67 16.98 12.59 7.16
N GLU A 68 17.36 11.66 6.27
CA GLU A 68 16.87 11.61 4.89
C GLU A 68 15.38 11.24 4.82
N LYS A 69 14.90 10.34 5.68
CA LYS A 69 13.48 10.02 5.79
C LYS A 69 12.67 11.23 6.28
N ASP A 70 13.19 11.92 7.30
CA ASP A 70 12.55 13.13 7.85
C ASP A 70 12.52 14.27 6.83
N ALA A 71 13.54 14.39 5.98
CA ALA A 71 13.55 15.34 4.89
C ALA A 71 12.59 14.96 3.74
N LEU A 72 12.44 13.67 3.46
CA LEU A 72 11.60 13.15 2.37
C LEU A 72 10.10 13.23 2.69
N LYS A 73 9.72 12.96 3.93
CA LYS A 73 8.31 12.87 4.35
C LYS A 73 7.50 14.12 4.00
N PRO A 74 7.91 15.35 4.37
CA PRO A 74 7.16 16.57 4.03
C PRO A 74 7.08 16.83 2.52
N LEU A 75 8.06 16.35 1.73
CA LEU A 75 8.03 16.48 0.28
C LEU A 75 6.94 15.61 -0.35
N ILE A 76 6.68 14.44 0.23
CA ILE A 76 5.61 13.55 -0.21
C ILE A 76 4.27 14.07 0.30
N GLU A 77 4.17 14.51 1.56
CA GLU A 77 2.96 15.08 2.16
C GLU A 77 2.45 16.32 1.41
N ALA A 78 3.33 17.08 0.78
CA ALA A 78 2.93 18.23 -0.03
C ALA A 78 2.15 17.86 -1.32
N VAL A 79 2.25 16.60 -1.77
CA VAL A 79 1.60 16.12 -3.01
C VAL A 79 0.47 15.14 -2.72
N VAL A 80 0.60 14.35 -1.65
CA VAL A 80 -0.33 13.29 -1.27
C VAL A 80 -1.48 13.88 -0.44
N PRO A 81 -2.75 13.59 -0.77
CA PRO A 81 -3.89 14.05 0.03
C PRO A 81 -3.86 13.49 1.46
N GLY A 82 -3.57 14.32 2.45
CA GLY A 82 -3.41 13.92 3.85
C GLY A 82 -4.71 13.49 4.54
N ASP A 83 -5.85 13.82 3.96
CA ASP A 83 -7.18 13.38 4.41
C ASP A 83 -7.48 11.91 4.07
N LYS A 84 -6.73 11.33 3.13
CA LYS A 84 -6.94 9.96 2.63
C LYS A 84 -5.78 9.01 2.91
N TYR A 85 -4.58 9.54 3.08
CA TYR A 85 -3.37 8.71 3.19
C TYR A 85 -2.57 9.04 4.44
N THR A 86 -2.21 7.99 5.17
CA THR A 86 -1.15 8.06 6.18
C THR A 86 0.14 7.57 5.55
N ILE A 87 1.23 8.34 5.62
CA ILE A 87 2.52 8.01 4.99
C ILE A 87 3.39 7.26 5.99
N GLN A 88 3.89 6.10 5.58
CA GLN A 88 4.87 5.29 6.31
C GLN A 88 6.11 5.05 5.44
N MET A 89 7.29 5.14 6.06
CA MET A 89 8.58 4.88 5.42
C MET A 89 9.05 3.49 5.82
N GLU A 90 9.16 2.58 4.84
CA GLU A 90 9.52 1.18 5.10
C GLU A 90 10.70 0.74 4.25
N ALA A 91 11.57 -0.07 4.86
CA ALA A 91 12.67 -0.70 4.15
C ALA A 91 12.18 -2.00 3.51
N MET A 92 11.81 -1.95 2.23
CA MET A 92 11.37 -3.10 1.45
C MET A 92 12.48 -3.56 0.50
N ASP A 93 12.26 -4.67 -0.18
CA ASP A 93 13.14 -5.08 -1.28
C ASP A 93 13.18 -3.98 -2.36
N SER A 94 14.37 -3.71 -2.90
CA SER A 94 14.55 -2.66 -3.92
C SER A 94 13.86 -2.98 -5.26
N GLY A 95 13.52 -4.24 -5.51
CA GLY A 95 12.74 -4.68 -6.66
C GLY A 95 11.23 -4.46 -6.52
N ASN A 96 10.74 -4.20 -5.32
CA ASN A 96 9.34 -3.87 -5.08
C ASN A 96 9.02 -2.47 -5.59
N LEU A 97 7.71 -2.13 -5.67
CA LEU A 97 7.26 -0.80 -6.10
C LEU A 97 7.79 0.31 -5.17
N PRO A 98 8.04 1.53 -5.71
CA PRO A 98 8.47 2.67 -4.91
C PRO A 98 7.43 3.10 -3.88
N PHE A 99 6.14 3.03 -4.24
CA PHE A 99 5.00 3.31 -3.40
C PHE A 99 4.04 2.13 -3.43
N VAL A 100 3.54 1.75 -2.25
CA VAL A 100 2.54 0.68 -2.07
C VAL A 100 1.39 1.24 -1.24
N ILE A 101 0.16 0.99 -1.67
CA ILE A 101 -1.03 1.39 -0.92
C ILE A 101 -1.59 0.14 -0.24
N THR A 102 -1.79 0.24 1.08
CA THR A 102 -2.46 -0.80 1.87
C THR A 102 -3.67 -0.22 2.60
N GLN A 103 -4.62 -1.07 2.92
CA GLN A 103 -5.78 -0.69 3.70
C GLN A 103 -5.73 -1.39 5.06
N PRO A 104 -5.70 -0.64 6.18
CA PRO A 104 -5.71 -1.24 7.51
C PRO A 104 -6.89 -2.21 7.68
N GLU A 105 -6.62 -3.40 8.19
CA GLU A 105 -7.59 -4.48 8.34
C GLU A 105 -8.84 -4.03 9.12
N PHE A 106 -8.66 -3.21 10.14
CA PHE A 106 -9.76 -2.64 10.90
C PHE A 106 -10.72 -1.82 10.03
N MET A 107 -10.19 -0.94 9.18
CA MET A 107 -11.01 -0.10 8.28
C MET A 107 -11.78 -0.95 7.26
N ARG A 108 -11.15 -2.00 6.77
CA ARG A 108 -11.77 -2.95 5.84
C ARG A 108 -12.92 -3.70 6.51
N ARG A 109 -12.70 -4.25 7.72
CA ARG A 109 -13.75 -4.96 8.49
C ARG A 109 -14.92 -4.05 8.80
N MET A 110 -14.66 -2.79 9.14
CA MET A 110 -15.70 -1.78 9.36
C MET A 110 -16.55 -1.56 8.10
N LYS A 111 -15.90 -1.46 6.92
CA LYS A 111 -16.58 -1.30 5.63
C LYS A 111 -17.45 -2.53 5.29
N GLU A 112 -16.96 -3.73 5.50
CA GLU A 112 -17.70 -4.97 5.27
C GLU A 112 -18.90 -5.09 6.22
N MET A 113 -18.74 -4.77 7.50
CA MET A 113 -19.86 -4.74 8.45
C MET A 113 -20.93 -3.73 8.04
N GLN A 114 -20.55 -2.59 7.51
CA GLN A 114 -21.49 -1.58 7.02
C GLN A 114 -22.28 -2.07 5.81
N GLN A 115 -21.65 -2.82 4.90
CA GLN A 115 -22.33 -3.39 3.72
C GLN A 115 -23.29 -4.53 4.07
N THR A 116 -23.01 -5.27 5.13
CA THR A 116 -23.83 -6.43 5.55
C THR A 116 -24.85 -6.09 6.62
N GLY A 117 -24.65 -5.03 7.40
CA GLY A 117 -25.41 -4.73 8.61
C GLY A 117 -26.46 -3.61 8.50
N GLY A 118 -26.88 -3.20 7.28
CA GLY A 118 -28.01 -2.26 7.11
C GLY A 118 -27.83 -0.87 7.70
N GLY A 119 -26.97 -0.08 7.13
CA GLY A 119 -27.15 1.34 6.81
C GLY A 119 -27.35 2.38 7.91
N MET A 120 -27.14 2.13 9.19
CA MET A 120 -27.41 3.13 10.24
C MET A 120 -26.18 3.91 10.73
N MET A 121 -24.98 3.52 10.37
CA MET A 121 -23.75 4.29 10.64
C MET A 121 -23.31 4.98 9.36
N GLY A 122 -23.14 6.30 9.41
CA GLY A 122 -22.71 7.11 8.27
C GLY A 122 -21.45 6.59 7.57
N SER A 123 -21.25 6.98 6.32
CA SER A 123 -20.09 6.56 5.52
C SER A 123 -18.79 6.92 6.23
N PHE A 124 -18.02 5.92 6.64
CA PHE A 124 -16.67 6.15 7.15
C PHE A 124 -15.76 6.59 6.01
N PRO A 125 -14.89 7.60 6.23
CA PRO A 125 -13.93 8.00 5.22
C PRO A 125 -12.98 6.83 4.89
N GLU A 126 -12.72 6.63 3.61
CA GLU A 126 -11.71 5.65 3.20
C GLU A 126 -10.32 6.18 3.55
N MET A 127 -9.65 5.50 4.45
CA MET A 127 -8.27 5.80 4.83
C MET A 127 -7.36 4.66 4.38
N PHE A 128 -6.24 5.05 3.79
CA PHE A 128 -5.21 4.14 3.30
C PHE A 128 -3.87 4.45 3.97
N THR A 129 -2.99 3.46 3.98
CA THR A 129 -1.58 3.68 4.29
C THR A 129 -0.80 3.71 2.97
N LEU A 130 -0.05 4.79 2.74
CA LEU A 130 0.92 4.89 1.66
C LEU A 130 2.29 4.52 2.20
N ILE A 131 2.75 3.34 1.83
CA ILE A 131 4.07 2.84 2.19
C ILE A 131 5.06 3.31 1.13
N VAL A 132 6.11 3.99 1.56
CA VAL A 132 7.21 4.48 0.73
C VAL A 132 8.41 3.58 0.94
N ASN A 133 8.83 2.88 -0.12
CA ASN A 133 9.97 1.97 -0.10
C ASN A 133 11.29 2.74 -0.07
N THR A 134 11.91 2.85 1.09
CA THR A 134 13.16 3.61 1.28
C THR A 134 14.36 3.01 0.54
N ASN A 135 14.25 1.78 0.02
CA ASN A 135 15.31 1.10 -0.71
C ASN A 135 15.15 1.19 -2.24
N HIS A 136 14.02 1.72 -2.72
CA HIS A 136 13.77 1.85 -4.14
C HIS A 136 14.54 3.05 -4.73
N GLU A 137 15.18 2.85 -5.89
CA GLU A 137 16.02 3.87 -6.55
C GLU A 137 15.25 5.18 -6.83
N LEU A 138 14.00 5.07 -7.28
CA LEU A 138 13.15 6.24 -7.58
C LEU A 138 12.88 7.09 -6.33
N VAL A 139 12.82 6.49 -5.15
CA VAL A 139 12.64 7.23 -3.88
C VAL A 139 13.88 8.05 -3.55
N GLY A 140 15.08 7.49 -3.77
CA GLY A 140 16.34 8.24 -3.70
C GLY A 140 16.39 9.38 -4.74
N GLN A 141 15.91 9.17 -5.96
CA GLN A 141 15.82 10.22 -6.99
C GLN A 141 14.86 11.34 -6.58
N ILE A 142 13.71 11.03 -5.98
CA ILE A 142 12.77 12.03 -5.46
C ILE A 142 13.46 12.93 -4.43
N LEU A 143 14.15 12.33 -3.45
CA LEU A 143 14.88 13.07 -2.41
C LEU A 143 15.93 14.01 -3.02
N ASN A 144 16.73 13.52 -3.98
CA ASN A 144 17.85 14.25 -4.57
C ASN A 144 17.43 15.24 -5.68
N THR A 145 16.17 15.24 -6.12
CA THR A 145 15.69 16.13 -7.17
C THR A 145 15.53 17.55 -6.64
N LYS A 146 16.37 18.48 -7.14
CA LYS A 146 16.38 19.90 -6.71
C LYS A 146 15.18 20.70 -7.23
N THR A 147 14.69 20.38 -8.42
CA THR A 147 13.58 21.10 -9.06
C THR A 147 12.25 20.63 -8.47
N THR A 148 11.56 21.48 -7.73
CA THR A 148 10.27 21.20 -7.07
C THR A 148 9.27 20.59 -8.03
N LYS A 149 9.05 21.23 -9.20
CA LYS A 149 8.09 20.74 -10.20
C LYS A 149 8.42 19.34 -10.73
N LYS A 150 9.71 19.01 -10.91
CA LYS A 150 10.14 17.68 -11.34
C LYS A 150 9.90 16.64 -10.24
N ARG A 151 10.22 16.99 -9.00
CA ARG A 151 10.02 16.13 -7.82
C ARG A 151 8.55 15.83 -7.59
N GLU A 152 7.68 16.83 -7.61
CA GLU A 152 6.23 16.66 -7.49
C GLU A 152 5.69 15.73 -8.59
N ARG A 153 6.20 15.86 -9.80
CA ARG A 153 5.84 15.00 -10.93
C ARG A 153 6.22 13.53 -10.70
N LEU A 154 7.40 13.27 -10.12
CA LEU A 154 7.85 11.92 -9.76
C LEU A 154 6.99 11.32 -8.64
N ILE A 155 6.70 12.12 -7.59
CA ILE A 155 5.84 11.69 -6.49
C ILE A 155 4.44 11.37 -7.01
N GLN A 156 3.84 12.27 -7.80
CA GLN A 156 2.50 12.06 -8.36
C GLN A 156 2.45 10.83 -9.27
N GLN A 157 3.49 10.60 -10.08
CA GLN A 157 3.56 9.42 -10.93
C GLN A 157 3.63 8.13 -10.12
N SER A 158 4.45 8.10 -9.06
CA SER A 158 4.57 6.97 -8.16
C SER A 158 3.28 6.69 -7.40
N LEU A 159 2.61 7.73 -6.91
CA LEU A 159 1.31 7.63 -6.25
C LEU A 159 0.24 7.06 -7.19
N ASP A 160 0.17 7.56 -8.42
CA ASP A 160 -0.84 7.12 -9.38
C ASP A 160 -0.58 5.69 -9.87
N LEU A 161 0.68 5.25 -9.97
CA LEU A 161 1.01 3.85 -10.20
C LEU A 161 0.53 2.96 -9.04
N ALA A 162 0.76 3.37 -7.80
CA ALA A 162 0.28 2.63 -6.63
C ALA A 162 -1.26 2.61 -6.54
N ARG A 163 -1.93 3.71 -6.93
CA ARG A 163 -3.41 3.77 -7.03
C ARG A 163 -3.94 2.87 -8.14
N LEU A 164 -3.24 2.82 -9.28
CA LEU A 164 -3.63 1.98 -10.40
C LEU A 164 -3.57 0.50 -10.03
N SER A 165 -2.52 0.07 -9.33
CA SER A 165 -2.36 -1.31 -8.87
C SER A 165 -3.46 -1.76 -7.90
N GLN A 166 -4.11 -0.81 -7.21
CA GLN A 166 -5.23 -1.05 -6.28
C GLN A 166 -6.61 -0.75 -6.89
N ASN A 167 -6.70 -0.53 -8.20
CA ASN A 167 -7.94 -0.14 -8.88
C ASN A 167 -8.60 1.13 -8.28
N LEU A 168 -7.79 2.00 -7.65
CA LEU A 168 -8.21 3.26 -7.05
C LEU A 168 -8.10 4.45 -8.02
N LEU A 169 -7.44 4.26 -9.16
CA LEU A 169 -7.24 5.30 -10.17
C LEU A 169 -8.29 5.17 -11.26
N LYS A 170 -9.26 6.08 -11.29
CA LYS A 170 -10.41 6.02 -12.21
C LYS A 170 -10.74 7.40 -12.79
N GLY A 171 -11.54 7.42 -13.86
CA GLY A 171 -12.08 8.64 -14.45
C GLY A 171 -11.02 9.62 -14.94
N GLU A 172 -11.18 10.90 -14.60
CA GLU A 172 -10.28 11.99 -15.00
C GLU A 172 -8.85 11.78 -14.53
N ALA A 173 -8.67 11.29 -13.30
CA ALA A 173 -7.34 11.01 -12.75
C ALA A 173 -6.59 9.96 -13.58
N LEU A 174 -7.25 8.88 -14.01
CA LEU A 174 -6.68 7.88 -14.89
C LEU A 174 -6.31 8.48 -16.26
N THR A 175 -7.18 9.30 -16.83
CA THR A 175 -6.91 9.96 -18.11
C THR A 175 -5.70 10.89 -18.02
N THR A 176 -5.56 11.64 -16.93
CA THR A 176 -4.44 12.53 -16.68
C THR A 176 -3.15 11.75 -16.48
N PHE A 177 -3.20 10.65 -15.75
CA PHE A 177 -2.06 9.74 -15.56
C PHE A 177 -1.56 9.18 -16.90
N ILE A 178 -2.47 8.71 -17.76
CA ILE A 178 -2.12 8.16 -19.08
C ILE A 178 -1.42 9.24 -19.93
N LYS A 179 -1.97 10.47 -20.01
CA LYS A 179 -1.36 11.57 -20.77
C LYS A 179 0.05 11.88 -20.27
N ARG A 180 0.23 12.00 -18.95
CA ARG A 180 1.54 12.24 -18.33
C ARG A 180 2.53 11.09 -18.60
N SER A 181 2.07 9.84 -18.54
CA SER A 181 2.90 8.67 -18.81
C SER A 181 3.42 8.65 -20.26
N VAL A 182 2.57 9.02 -21.23
CA VAL A 182 3.00 9.15 -22.65
C VAL A 182 4.05 10.25 -22.81
N GLU A 183 3.96 11.35 -22.08
CA GLU A 183 4.99 12.41 -22.09
C GLU A 183 6.34 11.97 -21.52
N LEU A 184 6.34 11.02 -20.59
CA LEU A 184 7.58 10.49 -19.98
C LEU A 184 8.31 9.48 -20.89
N ILE A 185 7.61 8.89 -21.89
CA ILE A 185 8.16 7.92 -22.84
C ILE A 185 8.85 8.64 -24.03
N LYS A 186 8.50 9.90 -24.27
CA LYS A 186 9.12 10.72 -25.34
C LYS A 186 10.45 11.31 -24.92
#